data_2ca660c5618a875f42c147d016467bab
#
_entry.id   2ca660c5618a875f42c147d016467bab
#
_cell.length_a   1.000
_cell.length_b   1.000
_cell.length_c   1.000
_cell.angle_alpha   90.00
_cell.angle_beta   90.00
_cell.angle_gamma   90.00
#
_symmetry.space_group_name_H-M   'P 1'
#
loop_
_entity.id
_entity.type
_entity.pdbx_description
1 polymer ?
#
loop_
_entity_poly.entity_id
_entity_poly.type
_entity_poly.pdbx_seq_one_letter_code
_entity_poly.pdbx_strand_id
1 'polypeptide(L)'
;MDAREQLFTEKQRKRIERRDMWGRIFENGTVAAAVMVLAAIAAVICANTDAYEAIHHFLMEPIHVGIGELTVAISVEVFVNDFLMAIFFLLVGIELKYEMTVGELRRPRQALLPMLAAVGGVVMPAIIYALFNKGGAMHGWAIPMATDIAFALGVLSLLGDRVPAGVRVFFSTLAIADDLISIAAIAIFYGHAPNLFWLGCAVVVTAVLFWFNKTQHFRLAPYMVGGLVLWFSLFQSGVHATLAGVILAFTIPARSGMRLNNLTDWLRGYMPDMVDSYDDDAHILDQHDFTSATFGAERVMHRVSPPLVRLERMIHTPVNFIILPIFAFVNAQVRLVGVDLVQLALDPVAMGTYFGMLLGKPLGIVGVTFLLVRSGIADMPKNVTGAHILGVGILGGIGFTMSILIAGLAFPTEPYEVLAAKAAILAGSVSAAVLGMAFMSAVCKKAKRA
;
A
#
# COMPACT_ATOMS: atom_id res chain seq x y z
N MET A 1 -24.94 19.02 -24.42
CA MET A 1 -25.73 17.85 -24.00
C MET A 1 -24.76 16.73 -23.76
N ASP A 2 -24.68 16.21 -22.52
CA ASP A 2 -23.69 15.18 -22.17
C ASP A 2 -24.10 13.89 -22.90
N ALA A 3 -23.17 13.20 -23.58
CA ALA A 3 -23.43 11.95 -24.30
C ALA A 3 -24.10 10.87 -23.41
N ARG A 4 -23.93 10.98 -22.08
CA ARG A 4 -24.61 10.14 -21.08
C ARG A 4 -26.11 10.41 -20.97
N GLU A 5 -26.57 11.62 -21.31
CA GLU A 5 -28.01 12.00 -21.24
C GLU A 5 -28.85 11.31 -22.33
N GLN A 6 -28.23 10.93 -23.43
CA GLN A 6 -28.89 10.26 -24.53
C GLN A 6 -28.95 8.72 -24.38
N LEU A 7 -27.99 8.14 -23.63
CA LEU A 7 -27.82 6.69 -23.52
C LEU A 7 -28.61 6.05 -22.37
N PHE A 8 -29.02 6.81 -21.35
CA PHE A 8 -29.60 6.22 -20.14
C PHE A 8 -30.95 6.84 -19.79
N THR A 9 -31.90 6.01 -19.35
CA THR A 9 -33.17 6.49 -18.78
C THR A 9 -32.91 7.29 -17.49
N GLU A 10 -33.80 8.21 -17.15
CA GLU A 10 -33.65 9.06 -15.93
C GLU A 10 -33.44 8.23 -14.66
N LYS A 11 -34.10 7.08 -14.54
CA LYS A 11 -33.96 6.15 -13.41
C LYS A 11 -32.55 5.50 -13.38
N GLN A 12 -32.01 5.15 -14.54
CA GLN A 12 -30.65 4.60 -14.66
C GLN A 12 -29.61 5.68 -14.38
N ARG A 13 -29.81 6.90 -14.88
CA ARG A 13 -28.95 8.05 -14.63
C ARG A 13 -28.83 8.35 -13.13
N LYS A 14 -29.94 8.43 -12.39
CA LYS A 14 -29.92 8.61 -10.93
C LYS A 14 -29.19 7.49 -10.20
N ARG A 15 -29.26 6.25 -10.68
CA ARG A 15 -28.49 5.13 -10.11
C ARG A 15 -27.00 5.25 -10.40
N ILE A 16 -26.63 5.66 -11.62
CA ILE A 16 -25.24 5.88 -12.01
C ILE A 16 -24.65 7.04 -11.22
N GLU A 17 -25.35 8.18 -11.14
CA GLU A 17 -24.93 9.35 -10.34
C GLU A 17 -24.72 9.01 -8.87
N ARG A 18 -25.62 8.21 -8.27
CA ARG A 18 -25.45 7.71 -6.90
C ARG A 18 -24.23 6.81 -6.77
N ARG A 19 -24.00 5.92 -7.73
CA ARG A 19 -22.83 5.05 -7.76
C ARG A 19 -21.53 5.85 -7.93
N ASP A 20 -21.53 6.84 -8.81
CA ASP A 20 -20.40 7.73 -9.04
C ASP A 20 -20.12 8.64 -7.83
N MET A 21 -21.15 9.02 -7.06
CA MET A 21 -20.99 9.72 -5.79
C MET A 21 -20.33 8.83 -4.74
N TRP A 22 -20.78 7.59 -4.59
CA TRP A 22 -20.13 6.62 -3.70
C TRP A 22 -18.71 6.31 -4.17
N GLY A 23 -18.49 6.16 -5.49
CA GLY A 23 -17.16 5.97 -6.07
C GLY A 23 -16.20 7.09 -5.66
N ARG A 24 -16.62 8.36 -5.73
CA ARG A 24 -15.81 9.51 -5.30
C ARG A 24 -15.47 9.51 -3.81
N ILE A 25 -16.38 9.01 -2.96
CA ILE A 25 -16.11 8.84 -1.53
C ILE A 25 -15.06 7.74 -1.31
N PHE A 26 -15.20 6.62 -2.01
CA PHE A 26 -14.28 5.48 -1.90
C PHE A 26 -12.93 5.69 -2.64
N GLU A 27 -12.82 6.68 -3.50
CA GLU A 27 -11.55 7.11 -4.10
C GLU A 27 -10.81 8.15 -3.26
N ASN A 28 -11.46 8.68 -2.19
CA ASN A 28 -10.87 9.72 -1.37
C ASN A 28 -9.95 9.12 -0.28
N GLY A 29 -8.63 9.25 -0.46
CA GLY A 29 -7.63 8.78 0.49
C GLY A 29 -7.78 9.34 1.91
N THR A 30 -8.36 10.54 2.07
CA THR A 30 -8.65 11.12 3.39
C THR A 30 -9.72 10.32 4.15
N VAL A 31 -10.77 9.85 3.43
CA VAL A 31 -11.81 9.02 4.03
C VAL A 31 -11.26 7.65 4.41
N ALA A 32 -10.43 7.06 3.55
CA ALA A 32 -9.77 5.80 3.83
C ALA A 32 -8.88 5.89 5.10
N ALA A 33 -8.06 6.94 5.19
CA ALA A 33 -7.23 7.19 6.37
C ALA A 33 -8.09 7.38 7.64
N ALA A 34 -9.21 8.10 7.56
CA ALA A 34 -10.12 8.27 8.69
C ALA A 34 -10.74 6.94 9.15
N VAL A 35 -11.17 6.08 8.23
CA VAL A 35 -11.72 4.75 8.56
C VAL A 35 -10.65 3.88 9.24
N MET A 36 -9.42 3.91 8.76
CA MET A 36 -8.31 3.17 9.35
C MET A 36 -8.00 3.67 10.78
N VAL A 37 -7.98 4.99 11.00
CA VAL A 37 -7.78 5.57 12.35
C VAL A 37 -8.91 5.17 13.30
N LEU A 38 -10.17 5.24 12.84
CA LEU A 38 -11.31 4.80 13.63
C LEU A 38 -11.22 3.32 14.00
N ALA A 39 -10.78 2.47 13.09
CA ALA A 39 -10.55 1.05 13.36
C ALA A 39 -9.46 0.84 14.42
N ALA A 40 -8.36 1.62 14.35
CA ALA A 40 -7.29 1.57 15.35
C ALA A 40 -7.76 2.06 16.74
N ILE A 41 -8.51 3.14 16.79
CA ILE A 41 -9.10 3.64 18.05
C ILE A 41 -10.04 2.59 18.64
N ALA A 42 -10.89 1.99 17.81
CA ALA A 42 -11.78 0.90 18.25
C ALA A 42 -10.97 -0.29 18.78
N ALA A 43 -9.87 -0.68 18.13
CA ALA A 43 -8.98 -1.73 18.59
C ALA A 43 -8.39 -1.45 19.98
N VAL A 44 -7.87 -0.23 20.19
CA VAL A 44 -7.31 0.19 21.49
C VAL A 44 -8.39 0.20 22.57
N ILE A 45 -9.61 0.70 22.28
CA ILE A 45 -10.74 0.67 23.22
C ILE A 45 -11.09 -0.77 23.57
N CYS A 46 -11.29 -1.64 22.59
CA CYS A 46 -11.61 -3.04 22.81
C CYS A 46 -10.53 -3.78 23.61
N ALA A 47 -9.26 -3.49 23.35
CA ALA A 47 -8.13 -4.09 24.06
C ALA A 47 -8.08 -3.71 25.56
N ASN A 48 -8.69 -2.60 25.96
CA ASN A 48 -8.71 -2.11 27.33
C ASN A 48 -10.08 -2.22 28.01
N THR A 49 -10.97 -3.06 27.47
CA THR A 49 -12.29 -3.40 28.01
C THR A 49 -12.41 -4.91 28.19
N ASP A 50 -13.50 -5.37 28.84
CA ASP A 50 -13.80 -6.79 29.02
C ASP A 50 -13.98 -7.57 27.70
N ALA A 51 -14.16 -6.87 26.58
CA ALA A 51 -14.24 -7.47 25.26
C ALA A 51 -12.90 -8.07 24.76
N TYR A 52 -11.76 -7.69 25.37
CA TYR A 52 -10.44 -8.15 24.97
C TYR A 52 -10.32 -9.66 24.89
N GLU A 53 -10.73 -10.35 25.95
CA GLU A 53 -10.55 -11.80 26.05
C GLU A 53 -11.32 -12.55 24.94
N ALA A 54 -12.56 -12.11 24.65
CA ALA A 54 -13.38 -12.70 23.60
C ALA A 54 -12.78 -12.44 22.20
N ILE A 55 -12.33 -11.20 21.95
CA ILE A 55 -11.71 -10.83 20.66
C ILE A 55 -10.37 -11.56 20.48
N HIS A 56 -9.53 -11.58 21.50
CA HIS A 56 -8.22 -12.23 21.46
C HIS A 56 -8.37 -13.74 21.22
N HIS A 57 -9.30 -14.40 21.91
CA HIS A 57 -9.60 -15.81 21.68
C HIS A 57 -10.03 -16.05 20.21
N PHE A 58 -10.96 -15.25 19.69
CA PHE A 58 -11.40 -15.34 18.30
C PHE A 58 -10.24 -15.15 17.29
N LEU A 59 -9.35 -14.21 17.54
CA LEU A 59 -8.23 -13.92 16.62
C LEU A 59 -7.15 -15.00 16.65
N MET A 60 -6.93 -15.63 17.82
CA MET A 60 -5.89 -16.66 18.01
C MET A 60 -6.39 -18.08 17.71
N GLU A 61 -7.70 -18.30 17.67
CA GLU A 61 -8.26 -19.61 17.45
C GLU A 61 -7.89 -20.13 16.04
N PRO A 62 -7.24 -21.32 15.93
CA PRO A 62 -6.81 -21.83 14.65
C PRO A 62 -7.99 -22.38 13.85
N ILE A 63 -8.22 -21.84 12.66
CA ILE A 63 -9.13 -22.39 11.67
C ILE A 63 -8.38 -23.45 10.88
N HIS A 64 -8.84 -24.70 10.96
CA HIS A 64 -8.27 -25.80 10.20
C HIS A 64 -8.85 -25.82 8.79
N VAL A 65 -8.04 -25.45 7.80
CA VAL A 65 -8.38 -25.53 6.39
C VAL A 65 -7.55 -26.64 5.75
N GLY A 66 -8.19 -27.63 5.17
CA GLY A 66 -7.45 -28.72 4.54
C GLY A 66 -8.28 -29.60 3.62
N ILE A 67 -7.59 -30.31 2.73
CA ILE A 67 -8.15 -31.34 1.85
C ILE A 67 -7.35 -32.61 2.10
N GLY A 68 -7.97 -33.63 2.71
CA GLY A 68 -7.33 -34.89 3.04
C GLY A 68 -6.26 -34.72 4.15
N GLU A 69 -5.04 -35.18 3.88
CA GLU A 69 -3.89 -35.08 4.82
C GLU A 69 -3.21 -33.70 4.84
N LEU A 70 -3.51 -32.84 3.87
CA LEU A 70 -3.00 -31.46 3.80
C LEU A 70 -3.93 -30.56 4.63
N THR A 71 -3.71 -30.50 5.93
CA THR A 71 -4.38 -29.58 6.84
C THR A 71 -3.42 -28.47 7.27
N VAL A 72 -3.83 -27.23 7.08
CA VAL A 72 -3.11 -26.05 7.56
C VAL A 72 -3.97 -25.37 8.61
N ALA A 73 -3.42 -25.19 9.80
CA ALA A 73 -4.05 -24.44 10.87
C ALA A 73 -3.62 -22.97 10.73
N ILE A 74 -4.56 -22.09 10.43
CA ILE A 74 -4.32 -20.65 10.25
C ILE A 74 -5.23 -19.90 11.22
N SER A 75 -4.68 -19.13 12.16
CA SER A 75 -5.48 -18.22 12.98
C SER A 75 -5.97 -17.03 12.15
N VAL A 76 -7.03 -16.36 12.62
CA VAL A 76 -7.53 -15.13 11.97
C VAL A 76 -6.43 -14.06 11.92
N GLU A 77 -5.64 -13.94 12.97
CA GLU A 77 -4.51 -12.99 13.02
C GLU A 77 -3.48 -13.31 11.94
N VAL A 78 -3.05 -14.55 11.78
CA VAL A 78 -2.11 -14.98 10.74
C VAL A 78 -2.71 -14.77 9.34
N PHE A 79 -3.99 -15.07 9.14
CA PHE A 79 -4.67 -14.80 7.86
C PHE A 79 -4.65 -13.31 7.50
N VAL A 80 -4.90 -12.44 8.48
CA VAL A 80 -4.86 -10.98 8.27
C VAL A 80 -3.44 -10.51 7.98
N ASN A 81 -2.46 -10.97 8.75
CA ASN A 81 -1.08 -10.49 8.67
C ASN A 81 -0.33 -11.04 7.45
N ASP A 82 -0.65 -12.24 6.97
CA ASP A 82 0.02 -12.84 5.82
C ASP A 82 -0.78 -12.72 4.53
N PHE A 83 -2.07 -13.12 4.53
CA PHE A 83 -2.85 -13.16 3.29
C PHE A 83 -3.39 -11.79 2.90
N LEU A 84 -4.06 -11.08 3.81
CA LEU A 84 -4.60 -9.76 3.47
C LEU A 84 -3.48 -8.76 3.22
N MET A 85 -2.37 -8.86 3.96
CA MET A 85 -1.20 -8.02 3.71
C MET A 85 -0.50 -8.37 2.40
N ALA A 86 -0.53 -9.63 1.92
CA ALA A 86 -0.03 -9.94 0.58
C ALA A 86 -0.83 -9.22 -0.52
N ILE A 87 -2.15 -9.03 -0.33
CA ILE A 87 -2.98 -8.24 -1.26
C ILE A 87 -2.63 -6.74 -1.16
N PHE A 88 -2.37 -6.22 0.05
CA PHE A 88 -1.85 -4.86 0.21
C PHE A 88 -0.51 -4.69 -0.50
N PHE A 89 0.45 -5.59 -0.28
CA PHE A 89 1.74 -5.54 -0.97
C PHE A 89 1.64 -5.76 -2.47
N LEU A 90 0.59 -6.43 -2.96
CA LEU A 90 0.28 -6.48 -4.39
C LEU A 90 -0.05 -5.07 -4.92
N LEU A 91 -0.86 -4.30 -4.19
CA LEU A 91 -1.16 -2.91 -4.56
C LEU A 91 0.11 -2.05 -4.57
N VAL A 92 0.90 -2.09 -3.49
CA VAL A 92 2.17 -1.37 -3.39
C VAL A 92 3.14 -1.77 -4.52
N GLY A 93 3.23 -3.07 -4.84
CA GLY A 93 4.04 -3.56 -5.95
C GLY A 93 3.55 -3.09 -7.32
N ILE A 94 2.24 -2.91 -7.51
CA ILE A 94 1.65 -2.33 -8.72
C ILE A 94 2.02 -0.86 -8.84
N GLU A 95 1.88 -0.08 -7.77
CA GLU A 95 2.25 1.33 -7.70
C GLU A 95 3.75 1.52 -7.97
N LEU A 96 4.60 0.69 -7.35
CA LEU A 96 6.04 0.68 -7.61
C LEU A 96 6.35 0.40 -9.09
N LYS A 97 5.72 -0.61 -9.67
CA LYS A 97 5.91 -0.94 -11.09
C LYS A 97 5.41 0.17 -12.01
N TYR A 98 4.33 0.84 -11.66
CA TYR A 98 3.83 2.01 -12.38
C TYR A 98 4.87 3.14 -12.34
N GLU A 99 5.39 3.49 -11.17
CA GLU A 99 6.42 4.52 -10.99
C GLU A 99 7.71 4.20 -11.77
N MET A 100 8.13 2.93 -11.79
CA MET A 100 9.30 2.49 -12.57
C MET A 100 9.06 2.54 -14.08
N THR A 101 7.80 2.40 -14.55
CA THR A 101 7.50 2.29 -15.98
C THR A 101 7.13 3.63 -16.62
N VAL A 102 6.34 4.45 -15.93
CA VAL A 102 5.75 5.70 -16.45
C VAL A 102 6.01 6.90 -15.53
N GLY A 103 6.15 6.67 -14.20
CA GLY A 103 6.28 7.71 -13.19
C GLY A 103 7.68 8.32 -13.08
N GLU A 104 7.91 8.99 -11.95
CA GLU A 104 9.14 9.72 -11.65
C GLU A 104 10.37 8.81 -11.54
N LEU A 105 10.21 7.56 -11.08
CA LEU A 105 11.31 6.60 -10.96
C LEU A 105 11.89 6.18 -12.31
N ARG A 106 11.18 6.40 -13.42
CA ARG A 106 11.69 6.15 -14.77
C ARG A 106 12.83 7.09 -15.14
N ARG A 107 12.87 8.31 -14.57
CA ARG A 107 13.88 9.32 -14.88
C ARG A 107 14.95 9.36 -13.80
N PRO A 108 16.16 8.77 -14.00
CA PRO A 108 17.15 8.65 -12.94
C PRO A 108 17.49 9.95 -12.20
N ARG A 109 17.55 11.07 -12.93
CA ARG A 109 17.87 12.39 -12.34
C ARG A 109 16.78 12.93 -11.42
N GLN A 110 15.49 12.63 -11.70
CA GLN A 110 14.35 13.09 -10.89
C GLN A 110 14.09 12.14 -9.72
N ALA A 111 14.29 10.83 -9.95
CA ALA A 111 14.17 9.79 -8.94
C ALA A 111 15.27 9.82 -7.88
N LEU A 112 16.47 10.28 -8.24
CA LEU A 112 17.65 10.21 -7.37
C LEU A 112 17.43 10.90 -6.02
N LEU A 113 16.82 12.09 -6.02
CA LEU A 113 16.60 12.86 -4.81
C LEU A 113 15.67 12.14 -3.82
N PRO A 114 14.42 11.76 -4.18
CA PRO A 114 13.54 11.06 -3.26
C PRO A 114 14.04 9.66 -2.88
N MET A 115 14.70 8.93 -3.78
CA MET A 115 15.26 7.60 -3.47
C MET A 115 16.39 7.67 -2.43
N LEU A 116 17.35 8.57 -2.61
CA LEU A 116 18.44 8.73 -1.64
C LEU A 116 17.95 9.37 -0.33
N ALA A 117 16.95 10.26 -0.41
CA ALA A 117 16.28 10.79 0.78
C ALA A 117 15.56 9.69 1.57
N ALA A 118 14.96 8.70 0.89
CA ALA A 118 14.37 7.52 1.52
C ALA A 118 15.43 6.68 2.25
N VAL A 119 16.61 6.46 1.64
CA VAL A 119 17.73 5.80 2.34
C VAL A 119 18.09 6.54 3.63
N GLY A 120 18.16 7.87 3.60
CA GLY A 120 18.37 8.68 4.81
C GLY A 120 17.25 8.49 5.84
N GLY A 121 16.00 8.46 5.36
CA GLY A 121 14.80 8.22 6.16
C GLY A 121 14.72 6.80 6.75
N VAL A 122 15.50 5.85 6.27
CA VAL A 122 15.64 4.49 6.83
C VAL A 122 16.82 4.42 7.79
N VAL A 123 17.98 4.89 7.37
CA VAL A 123 19.23 4.77 8.14
C VAL A 123 19.20 5.56 9.44
N MET A 124 18.69 6.79 9.40
CA MET A 124 18.71 7.65 10.60
C MET A 124 17.79 7.17 11.72
N PRO A 125 16.54 6.74 11.48
CA PRO A 125 15.71 6.08 12.48
C PRO A 125 16.35 4.83 13.06
N ALA A 126 16.95 3.97 12.20
CA ALA A 126 17.64 2.77 12.63
C ALA A 126 18.83 3.09 13.57
N ILE A 127 19.62 4.12 13.27
CA ILE A 127 20.71 4.59 14.15
C ILE A 127 20.15 5.07 15.49
N ILE A 128 19.09 5.89 15.48
CA ILE A 128 18.47 6.37 16.73
C ILE A 128 17.96 5.20 17.55
N TYR A 129 17.25 4.27 16.93
CA TYR A 129 16.79 3.06 17.60
C TYR A 129 17.94 2.28 18.25
N ALA A 130 19.01 2.06 17.50
CA ALA A 130 20.20 1.33 17.97
C ALA A 130 20.91 2.04 19.14
N LEU A 131 20.89 3.38 19.20
CA LEU A 131 21.46 4.15 20.32
C LEU A 131 20.74 3.88 21.64
N PHE A 132 19.41 3.71 21.62
CA PHE A 132 18.61 3.38 22.80
C PHE A 132 18.71 1.89 23.17
N ASN A 133 18.90 1.00 22.20
CA ASN A 133 18.79 -0.44 22.37
C ASN A 133 20.13 -1.19 22.34
N LYS A 134 21.23 -0.57 22.78
CA LYS A 134 22.57 -1.19 22.84
C LYS A 134 22.66 -2.48 23.66
N GLY A 135 21.67 -2.76 24.51
CA GLY A 135 21.72 -3.81 25.52
C GLY A 135 20.94 -5.10 25.17
N GLY A 136 20.25 -5.24 24.01
CA GLY A 136 19.54 -6.50 23.75
C GLY A 136 18.50 -6.49 22.64
N ALA A 137 17.62 -5.49 22.56
CA ALA A 137 16.49 -5.45 21.62
C ALA A 137 16.87 -4.90 20.23
N MET A 138 18.07 -5.20 19.73
CA MET A 138 18.56 -4.69 18.43
C MET A 138 17.75 -5.16 17.24
N HIS A 139 17.05 -6.30 17.34
CA HIS A 139 16.22 -6.82 16.26
C HIS A 139 15.11 -5.85 15.81
N GLY A 140 14.66 -4.95 16.69
CA GLY A 140 13.65 -3.95 16.38
C GLY A 140 14.13 -2.74 15.57
N TRP A 141 15.38 -2.71 15.07
CA TRP A 141 15.97 -1.55 14.38
C TRP A 141 15.16 -1.07 13.18
N ALA A 142 14.45 -1.97 12.52
CA ALA A 142 13.65 -1.67 11.34
C ALA A 142 12.24 -1.12 11.67
N ILE A 143 11.79 -1.19 12.92
CA ILE A 143 10.44 -0.72 13.32
C ILE A 143 10.22 0.77 12.97
N PRO A 144 11.10 1.71 13.37
CA PRO A 144 10.90 3.13 13.15
C PRO A 144 11.19 3.59 11.71
N MET A 145 11.68 2.71 10.84
CA MET A 145 12.06 3.10 9.48
C MET A 145 10.87 3.15 8.53
N ALA A 146 9.81 2.36 8.76
CA ALA A 146 8.70 2.25 7.84
C ALA A 146 7.78 3.49 7.88
N THR A 147 7.19 3.81 6.71
CA THR A 147 6.19 4.88 6.54
C THR A 147 4.87 4.26 6.09
N ASP A 148 3.76 4.68 6.67
CA ASP A 148 2.41 4.33 6.21
C ASP A 148 1.95 5.35 5.17
N ILE A 149 2.12 5.00 3.88
CA ILE A 149 1.80 5.88 2.75
C ILE A 149 0.33 6.28 2.77
N ALA A 150 -0.57 5.33 2.98
CA ALA A 150 -2.01 5.57 2.91
C ALA A 150 -2.45 6.58 3.97
N PHE A 151 -1.96 6.41 5.20
CA PHE A 151 -2.26 7.34 6.29
C PHE A 151 -1.58 8.70 6.09
N ALA A 152 -0.31 8.73 5.74
CA ALA A 152 0.46 9.96 5.60
C ALA A 152 -0.03 10.83 4.43
N LEU A 153 -0.34 10.25 3.27
CA LEU A 153 -0.97 10.96 2.15
C LEU A 153 -2.41 11.37 2.47
N GLY A 154 -3.14 10.56 3.24
CA GLY A 154 -4.47 10.92 3.75
C GLY A 154 -4.43 12.18 4.59
N VAL A 155 -3.50 12.27 5.55
CA VAL A 155 -3.27 13.47 6.38
C VAL A 155 -2.85 14.66 5.53
N LEU A 156 -1.93 14.46 4.57
CA LEU A 156 -1.50 15.54 3.66
C LEU A 156 -2.66 16.05 2.80
N SER A 157 -3.58 15.17 2.40
CA SER A 157 -4.76 15.51 1.59
C SER A 157 -5.75 16.42 2.33
N LEU A 158 -5.77 16.43 3.67
CA LEU A 158 -6.58 17.37 4.48
C LEU A 158 -6.19 18.84 4.23
N LEU A 159 -4.95 19.08 3.82
CA LEU A 159 -4.49 20.44 3.49
C LEU A 159 -4.94 20.91 2.10
N GLY A 160 -5.52 20.00 1.29
CA GLY A 160 -6.10 20.30 -0.02
C GLY A 160 -5.10 20.95 -0.98
N ASP A 161 -5.58 21.88 -1.80
CA ASP A 161 -4.79 22.56 -2.83
C ASP A 161 -3.74 23.55 -2.28
N ARG A 162 -3.61 23.65 -0.98
CA ARG A 162 -2.56 24.47 -0.33
C ARG A 162 -1.18 23.86 -0.49
N VAL A 163 -1.09 22.54 -0.64
CA VAL A 163 0.16 21.82 -0.81
C VAL A 163 0.54 21.81 -2.29
N PRO A 164 1.76 22.31 -2.65
CA PRO A 164 2.24 22.26 -4.02
C PRO A 164 2.27 20.83 -4.58
N ALA A 165 1.92 20.65 -5.86
CA ALA A 165 1.94 19.35 -6.51
C ALA A 165 3.32 18.65 -6.41
N GLY A 166 4.42 19.42 -6.53
CA GLY A 166 5.78 18.90 -6.40
C GLY A 166 6.06 18.29 -5.03
N VAL A 167 5.42 18.77 -3.94
CA VAL A 167 5.56 18.18 -2.59
C VAL A 167 4.85 16.84 -2.52
N ARG A 168 3.65 16.74 -3.10
CA ARG A 168 2.89 15.48 -3.12
C ARG A 168 3.63 14.40 -3.92
N VAL A 169 4.13 14.76 -5.10
CA VAL A 169 4.91 13.85 -5.95
C VAL A 169 6.19 13.42 -5.23
N PHE A 170 6.95 14.35 -4.65
CA PHE A 170 8.15 14.04 -3.90
C PHE A 170 7.85 13.08 -2.73
N PHE A 171 6.79 13.35 -1.96
CA PHE A 171 6.42 12.51 -0.82
C PHE A 171 5.95 11.12 -1.25
N SER A 172 5.12 11.02 -2.29
CA SER A 172 4.67 9.73 -2.83
C SER A 172 5.87 8.90 -3.31
N THR A 173 6.76 9.47 -4.12
CA THR A 173 7.94 8.77 -4.63
C THR A 173 8.91 8.35 -3.50
N LEU A 174 9.10 9.22 -2.50
CA LEU A 174 9.91 8.91 -1.31
C LEU A 174 9.30 7.75 -0.53
N ALA A 175 8.00 7.78 -0.29
CA ALA A 175 7.32 6.76 0.49
C ALA A 175 7.31 5.40 -0.23
N ILE A 176 7.12 5.37 -1.56
CA ILE A 176 7.24 4.14 -2.37
C ILE A 176 8.68 3.58 -2.31
N ALA A 177 9.71 4.44 -2.34
CA ALA A 177 11.10 4.01 -2.18
C ALA A 177 11.38 3.48 -0.76
N ASP A 178 10.81 4.10 0.26
CA ASP A 178 10.88 3.70 1.67
C ASP A 178 10.25 2.31 1.88
N ASP A 179 9.06 2.08 1.32
CA ASP A 179 8.40 0.77 1.36
C ASP A 179 9.24 -0.32 0.67
N LEU A 180 9.84 -0.02 -0.48
CA LEU A 180 10.72 -0.97 -1.15
C LEU A 180 11.90 -1.38 -0.28
N ILE A 181 12.54 -0.42 0.41
CA ILE A 181 13.65 -0.69 1.32
C ILE A 181 13.14 -1.49 2.53
N SER A 182 11.98 -1.16 3.06
CA SER A 182 11.35 -1.87 4.17
C SER A 182 11.02 -3.32 3.82
N ILE A 183 10.45 -3.57 2.64
CA ILE A 183 10.18 -4.91 2.13
C ILE A 183 11.48 -5.71 1.97
N ALA A 184 12.53 -5.09 1.41
CA ALA A 184 13.84 -5.73 1.27
C ALA A 184 14.47 -6.05 2.63
N ALA A 185 14.35 -5.14 3.61
CA ALA A 185 14.84 -5.35 4.97
C ALA A 185 14.07 -6.50 5.67
N ILE A 186 12.75 -6.56 5.54
CA ILE A 186 11.94 -7.68 6.06
C ILE A 186 12.42 -9.00 5.45
N ALA A 187 12.58 -9.05 4.13
CA ALA A 187 12.97 -10.27 3.43
C ALA A 187 14.35 -10.79 3.84
N ILE A 188 15.31 -9.88 4.07
CA ILE A 188 16.72 -10.25 4.34
C ILE A 188 16.96 -10.53 5.84
N PHE A 189 16.40 -9.72 6.73
CA PHE A 189 16.77 -9.72 8.15
C PHE A 189 15.78 -10.43 9.06
N TYR A 190 14.52 -10.61 8.64
CA TYR A 190 13.46 -11.18 9.48
C TYR A 190 12.96 -12.56 8.98
N GLY A 191 13.54 -13.09 7.89
CA GLY A 191 13.22 -14.42 7.38
C GLY A 191 13.76 -15.54 8.27
N HIS A 192 13.02 -16.65 8.37
CA HIS A 192 13.50 -17.89 8.99
C HIS A 192 14.23 -18.76 7.96
N ALA A 193 14.95 -19.80 8.42
CA ALA A 193 15.62 -20.74 7.53
C ALA A 193 14.59 -21.38 6.57
N PRO A 194 14.72 -21.20 5.24
CA PRO A 194 13.67 -21.57 4.31
C PRO A 194 13.64 -23.07 4.07
N ASN A 195 12.43 -23.63 3.95
CA ASN A 195 12.23 -24.96 3.39
C ASN A 195 12.49 -24.92 1.88
N LEU A 196 13.60 -25.54 1.45
CA LEU A 196 14.09 -25.49 0.06
C LEU A 196 13.08 -26.08 -0.94
N PHE A 197 12.27 -27.06 -0.56
CA PHE A 197 11.27 -27.65 -1.44
C PHE A 197 10.20 -26.61 -1.81
N TRP A 198 9.59 -25.98 -0.80
CA TRP A 198 8.56 -24.97 -1.03
C TRP A 198 9.10 -23.69 -1.65
N LEU A 199 10.32 -23.33 -1.32
CA LEU A 199 11.01 -22.21 -2.01
C LEU A 199 11.23 -22.54 -3.49
N GLY A 200 11.62 -23.77 -3.82
CA GLY A 200 11.71 -24.25 -5.20
C GLY A 200 10.36 -24.15 -5.94
N CYS A 201 9.27 -24.56 -5.29
CA CYS A 201 7.91 -24.40 -5.85
C CYS A 201 7.60 -22.91 -6.12
N ALA A 202 7.91 -22.01 -5.19
CA ALA A 202 7.70 -20.57 -5.38
C ALA A 202 8.49 -20.01 -6.58
N VAL A 203 9.73 -20.44 -6.75
CA VAL A 203 10.57 -20.06 -7.91
C VAL A 203 9.96 -20.55 -9.22
N VAL A 204 9.51 -21.81 -9.27
CA VAL A 204 8.86 -22.38 -10.47
C VAL A 204 7.59 -21.62 -10.82
N VAL A 205 6.72 -21.38 -9.82
CA VAL A 205 5.48 -20.59 -10.03
C VAL A 205 5.80 -19.19 -10.55
N THR A 206 6.80 -18.53 -9.96
CA THR A 206 7.26 -17.21 -10.40
C THR A 206 7.74 -17.25 -11.86
N ALA A 207 8.52 -18.27 -12.25
CA ALA A 207 8.98 -18.44 -13.62
C ALA A 207 7.81 -18.65 -14.61
N VAL A 208 6.79 -19.42 -14.21
CA VAL A 208 5.55 -19.61 -15.02
C VAL A 208 4.79 -18.31 -15.17
N LEU A 209 4.67 -17.51 -14.12
CA LEU A 209 4.02 -16.19 -14.17
C LEU A 209 4.78 -15.22 -15.09
N PHE A 210 6.12 -15.22 -15.04
CA PHE A 210 6.93 -14.43 -15.98
C PHE A 210 6.79 -14.94 -17.42
N TRP A 211 6.64 -16.24 -17.62
CA TRP A 211 6.36 -16.80 -18.93
C TRP A 211 4.98 -16.33 -19.46
N PHE A 212 3.94 -16.29 -18.63
CA PHE A 212 2.65 -15.69 -19.00
C PHE A 212 2.79 -14.21 -19.37
N ASN A 213 3.62 -13.46 -18.66
CA ASN A 213 3.92 -12.06 -19.02
C ASN A 213 4.57 -11.98 -20.41
N LYS A 214 5.59 -12.82 -20.67
CA LYS A 214 6.30 -12.83 -21.95
C LYS A 214 5.40 -13.25 -23.13
N THR A 215 4.49 -14.19 -22.90
CA THR A 215 3.48 -14.64 -23.89
C THR A 215 2.29 -13.71 -23.99
N GLN A 216 2.33 -12.58 -23.28
CA GLN A 216 1.28 -11.54 -23.32
C GLN A 216 -0.13 -12.05 -23.02
N HIS A 217 -0.27 -12.85 -21.97
CA HIS A 217 -1.58 -13.25 -21.46
C HIS A 217 -2.25 -12.09 -20.73
N PHE A 218 -3.35 -11.53 -21.30
CA PHE A 218 -4.04 -10.36 -20.76
C PHE A 218 -5.20 -10.69 -19.80
N ARG A 219 -5.47 -11.97 -19.56
CA ARG A 219 -6.47 -12.40 -18.56
C ARG A 219 -5.86 -12.35 -17.16
N LEU A 220 -6.57 -11.76 -16.20
CA LEU A 220 -6.11 -11.66 -14.82
C LEU A 220 -6.20 -12.99 -14.04
N ALA A 221 -7.19 -13.82 -14.37
CA ALA A 221 -7.45 -15.06 -13.63
C ALA A 221 -6.21 -15.98 -13.47
N PRO A 222 -5.39 -16.26 -14.50
CA PRO A 222 -4.19 -17.09 -14.34
C PRO A 222 -3.17 -16.48 -13.37
N TYR A 223 -3.02 -15.14 -13.36
CA TYR A 223 -2.13 -14.45 -12.42
C TYR A 223 -2.63 -14.52 -10.99
N MET A 224 -3.96 -14.41 -10.77
CA MET A 224 -4.55 -14.53 -9.43
C MET A 224 -4.39 -15.93 -8.89
N VAL A 225 -4.67 -16.95 -9.69
CA VAL A 225 -4.46 -18.36 -9.30
C VAL A 225 -2.98 -18.63 -9.02
N GLY A 226 -2.09 -18.20 -9.93
CA GLY A 226 -0.64 -18.33 -9.74
C GLY A 226 -0.15 -17.56 -8.50
N GLY A 227 -0.70 -16.37 -8.24
CA GLY A 227 -0.41 -15.57 -7.05
C GLY A 227 -0.82 -16.27 -5.75
N LEU A 228 -1.99 -16.94 -5.73
CA LEU A 228 -2.42 -17.72 -4.58
C LEU A 228 -1.50 -18.92 -4.32
N VAL A 229 -1.09 -19.63 -5.37
CA VAL A 229 -0.13 -20.75 -5.26
C VAL A 229 1.24 -20.23 -4.81
N LEU A 230 1.68 -19.08 -5.31
CA LEU A 230 2.92 -18.43 -4.90
C LEU A 230 2.88 -18.04 -3.42
N TRP A 231 1.80 -17.40 -2.96
CA TRP A 231 1.58 -17.06 -1.56
C TRP A 231 1.65 -18.29 -0.67
N PHE A 232 0.92 -19.34 -1.02
CA PHE A 232 0.93 -20.59 -0.27
C PHE A 232 2.32 -21.26 -0.21
N SER A 233 3.04 -21.24 -1.34
CA SER A 233 4.40 -21.79 -1.41
C SER A 233 5.38 -21.01 -0.53
N LEU A 234 5.30 -19.68 -0.52
CA LEU A 234 6.12 -18.83 0.35
C LEU A 234 5.73 -19.02 1.82
N PHE A 235 4.43 -19.09 2.14
CA PHE A 235 3.94 -19.36 3.49
C PHE A 235 4.51 -20.66 4.04
N GLN A 236 4.49 -21.75 3.28
CA GLN A 236 5.04 -23.04 3.67
C GLN A 236 6.57 -23.07 3.67
N SER A 237 7.22 -22.16 2.96
CA SER A 237 8.67 -22.11 2.91
C SER A 237 9.31 -21.47 4.14
N GLY A 238 8.55 -20.75 4.98
CA GLY A 238 9.08 -19.95 6.09
C GLY A 238 9.63 -18.59 5.67
N VAL A 239 9.57 -18.27 4.37
CA VAL A 239 9.81 -16.92 3.85
C VAL A 239 8.52 -16.11 4.00
N HIS A 240 8.63 -14.80 4.27
CA HIS A 240 7.45 -13.95 4.44
C HIS A 240 6.49 -14.04 3.26
N ALA A 241 5.29 -14.55 3.51
CA ALA A 241 4.27 -14.80 2.49
C ALA A 241 3.78 -13.51 1.81
N THR A 242 3.90 -12.38 2.49
CA THR A 242 3.56 -11.04 1.98
C THR A 242 4.36 -10.66 0.74
N LEU A 243 5.59 -11.18 0.56
CA LEU A 243 6.41 -10.96 -0.64
C LEU A 243 5.74 -11.48 -1.92
N ALA A 244 4.83 -12.46 -1.81
CA ALA A 244 4.09 -12.96 -2.95
C ALA A 244 3.35 -11.85 -3.71
N GLY A 245 2.78 -10.89 -2.99
CA GLY A 245 2.08 -9.75 -3.59
C GLY A 245 3.00 -8.92 -4.49
N VAL A 246 4.16 -8.55 -3.98
CA VAL A 246 5.15 -7.76 -4.73
C VAL A 246 5.66 -8.52 -5.95
N ILE A 247 6.04 -9.79 -5.77
CA ILE A 247 6.52 -10.64 -6.87
C ILE A 247 5.44 -10.75 -7.94
N LEU A 248 4.20 -11.01 -7.55
CA LEU A 248 3.06 -11.10 -8.46
C LEU A 248 2.87 -9.80 -9.25
N ALA A 249 2.93 -8.63 -8.61
CA ALA A 249 2.82 -7.33 -9.27
C ALA A 249 3.84 -7.18 -10.43
N PHE A 250 5.08 -7.60 -10.18
CA PHE A 250 6.13 -7.54 -11.21
C PHE A 250 5.89 -8.51 -12.37
N THR A 251 5.17 -9.61 -12.16
CA THR A 251 4.85 -10.57 -13.23
C THR A 251 3.70 -10.12 -14.13
N ILE A 252 2.75 -9.29 -13.67
CA ILE A 252 1.58 -8.85 -14.44
C ILE A 252 1.98 -7.85 -15.54
N PRO A 253 1.51 -7.98 -16.80
CA PRO A 253 1.85 -7.07 -17.89
C PRO A 253 1.41 -5.63 -17.63
N ALA A 254 2.34 -4.66 -17.78
CA ALA A 254 2.07 -3.22 -17.66
C ALA A 254 1.84 -2.53 -19.02
N ARG A 255 1.95 -3.27 -20.12
CA ARG A 255 1.82 -2.70 -21.47
C ARG A 255 0.49 -3.12 -22.10
N SER A 256 -0.10 -2.23 -22.91
CA SER A 256 -1.19 -2.57 -23.78
C SER A 256 -0.72 -3.54 -24.88
N GLY A 257 -1.55 -4.54 -25.19
CA GLY A 257 -1.26 -5.47 -26.29
C GLY A 257 -1.60 -4.93 -27.68
N MET A 258 -1.95 -3.64 -27.80
CA MET A 258 -2.43 -3.02 -29.02
C MET A 258 -1.67 -1.73 -29.36
N ARG A 259 -1.57 -1.45 -30.64
CA ARG A 259 -1.10 -0.14 -31.13
C ARG A 259 -2.27 0.85 -31.06
N LEU A 260 -2.25 1.76 -30.10
CA LEU A 260 -3.33 2.71 -29.84
C LEU A 260 -3.61 3.63 -31.05
N ASN A 261 -2.60 3.88 -31.91
CA ASN A 261 -2.79 4.70 -33.12
C ASN A 261 -3.80 4.11 -34.09
N ASN A 262 -3.94 2.77 -34.11
CA ASN A 262 -4.86 2.09 -35.02
C ASN A 262 -6.24 1.85 -34.36
N LEU A 263 -6.41 2.17 -33.08
CA LEU A 263 -7.66 1.96 -32.36
C LEU A 263 -8.77 2.86 -32.90
N THR A 264 -8.46 4.13 -33.18
CA THR A 264 -9.41 5.08 -33.72
C THR A 264 -9.89 4.70 -35.13
N ASP A 265 -8.98 4.20 -35.95
CA ASP A 265 -9.31 3.77 -37.31
C ASP A 265 -10.13 2.46 -37.28
N TRP A 266 -9.76 1.54 -36.39
CA TRP A 266 -10.52 0.33 -36.16
C TRP A 266 -11.94 0.63 -35.65
N LEU A 267 -12.10 1.53 -34.67
CA LEU A 267 -13.41 1.95 -34.16
C LEU A 267 -14.27 2.58 -35.25
N ARG A 268 -13.69 3.46 -36.07
CA ARG A 268 -14.41 4.08 -37.18
C ARG A 268 -14.91 3.05 -38.21
N GLY A 269 -14.12 2.00 -38.48
CA GLY A 269 -14.53 0.92 -39.38
C GLY A 269 -15.52 -0.07 -38.75
N TYR A 270 -15.47 -0.25 -37.43
CA TYR A 270 -16.29 -1.23 -36.73
C TYR A 270 -17.68 -0.72 -36.29
N MET A 271 -17.77 0.60 -36.01
CA MET A 271 -19.03 1.23 -35.55
C MET A 271 -20.15 1.13 -36.55
N PRO A 272 -19.97 1.32 -37.89
CA PRO A 272 -21.03 1.14 -38.87
C PRO A 272 -21.62 -0.27 -38.84
N ASP A 273 -20.77 -1.30 -38.86
CA ASP A 273 -21.22 -2.70 -38.83
C ASP A 273 -22.03 -3.03 -37.57
N MET A 274 -21.66 -2.43 -36.43
CA MET A 274 -22.38 -2.59 -35.17
C MET A 274 -23.73 -1.86 -35.19
N VAL A 275 -23.82 -0.68 -35.81
CA VAL A 275 -25.07 0.10 -35.93
C VAL A 275 -26.01 -0.58 -36.91
N ASP A 276 -25.51 -1.04 -38.05
CA ASP A 276 -26.29 -1.70 -39.09
C ASP A 276 -26.87 -3.06 -38.63
N SER A 277 -26.23 -3.70 -37.64
CA SER A 277 -26.71 -4.95 -37.05
C SER A 277 -27.75 -4.77 -35.94
N TYR A 278 -28.09 -3.53 -35.56
CA TYR A 278 -29.06 -3.23 -34.52
C TYR A 278 -30.47 -3.03 -35.12
N ASP A 279 -31.45 -3.72 -34.56
CA ASP A 279 -32.87 -3.61 -34.91
C ASP A 279 -33.65 -3.07 -33.69
N ASP A 280 -34.28 -1.89 -33.86
CA ASP A 280 -35.05 -1.22 -32.80
C ASP A 280 -36.34 -2.00 -32.44
N ASP A 281 -36.90 -2.80 -33.37
CA ASP A 281 -38.16 -3.53 -33.17
C ASP A 281 -37.95 -4.93 -32.58
N ALA A 282 -36.72 -5.46 -32.62
CA ALA A 282 -36.39 -6.78 -32.12
C ALA A 282 -35.90 -6.76 -30.65
N HIS A 283 -36.29 -7.80 -29.88
CA HIS A 283 -35.77 -7.92 -28.51
C HIS A 283 -34.26 -8.16 -28.54
N ILE A 284 -33.50 -7.49 -27.63
CA ILE A 284 -32.03 -7.53 -27.61
C ILE A 284 -31.46 -8.95 -27.54
N LEU A 285 -32.15 -9.90 -26.91
CA LEU A 285 -31.74 -11.30 -26.82
C LEU A 285 -31.84 -12.07 -28.15
N ASP A 286 -32.64 -11.58 -29.10
CA ASP A 286 -32.79 -12.18 -30.42
C ASP A 286 -31.82 -11.59 -31.47
N GLN A 287 -31.11 -10.52 -31.11
CA GLN A 287 -30.15 -9.84 -31.97
C GLN A 287 -28.74 -10.44 -31.84
N HIS A 288 -28.54 -11.63 -32.38
CA HIS A 288 -27.26 -12.35 -32.27
C HIS A 288 -26.09 -11.62 -32.94
N ASP A 289 -26.32 -10.98 -34.09
CA ASP A 289 -25.28 -10.26 -34.82
C ASP A 289 -24.83 -9.01 -34.08
N PHE A 290 -25.76 -8.20 -33.57
CA PHE A 290 -25.48 -7.05 -32.73
C PHE A 290 -24.76 -7.44 -31.44
N THR A 291 -25.23 -8.49 -30.78
CA THR A 291 -24.61 -8.99 -29.54
C THR A 291 -23.19 -9.49 -29.80
N SER A 292 -22.96 -10.20 -30.91
CA SER A 292 -21.63 -10.66 -31.33
C SER A 292 -20.69 -9.48 -31.62
N ALA A 293 -21.19 -8.45 -32.30
CA ALA A 293 -20.45 -7.23 -32.58
C ALA A 293 -20.08 -6.50 -31.28
N THR A 294 -21.03 -6.32 -30.33
CA THR A 294 -20.73 -5.68 -29.02
C THR A 294 -19.71 -6.47 -28.24
N PHE A 295 -19.74 -7.79 -28.16
CA PHE A 295 -18.69 -8.61 -27.55
C PHE A 295 -17.35 -8.51 -28.27
N GLY A 296 -17.37 -8.33 -29.61
CA GLY A 296 -16.16 -8.04 -30.37
C GLY A 296 -15.49 -6.74 -29.93
N ALA A 297 -16.28 -5.66 -29.82
CA ALA A 297 -15.83 -4.35 -29.34
C ALA A 297 -15.31 -4.41 -27.88
N GLU A 298 -16.06 -5.06 -26.98
CA GLU A 298 -15.65 -5.26 -25.59
C GLU A 298 -14.29 -5.97 -25.50
N ARG A 299 -14.07 -7.03 -26.27
CA ARG A 299 -12.81 -7.80 -26.30
C ARG A 299 -11.63 -6.94 -26.72
N VAL A 300 -11.82 -6.06 -27.69
CA VAL A 300 -10.78 -5.11 -28.13
C VAL A 300 -10.52 -4.08 -27.05
N MET A 301 -11.57 -3.46 -26.46
CA MET A 301 -11.44 -2.48 -25.40
C MET A 301 -10.77 -3.07 -24.15
N HIS A 302 -11.03 -4.32 -23.80
CA HIS A 302 -10.34 -5.03 -22.74
C HIS A 302 -8.82 -5.16 -22.97
N ARG A 303 -8.36 -5.20 -24.23
CA ARG A 303 -6.93 -5.27 -24.58
C ARG A 303 -6.24 -3.90 -24.60
N VAL A 304 -7.00 -2.83 -24.70
CA VAL A 304 -6.48 -1.44 -24.61
C VAL A 304 -5.95 -1.15 -23.22
N SER A 305 -6.68 -1.56 -22.19
CA SER A 305 -6.29 -1.34 -20.80
C SER A 305 -5.31 -2.44 -20.33
N PRO A 306 -4.09 -2.08 -19.89
CA PRO A 306 -3.16 -3.06 -19.34
C PRO A 306 -3.77 -3.85 -18.16
N PRO A 307 -3.49 -5.16 -18.04
CA PRO A 307 -3.95 -5.96 -16.90
C PRO A 307 -3.58 -5.35 -15.55
N LEU A 308 -2.38 -4.77 -15.45
CA LEU A 308 -1.88 -4.10 -14.23
C LEU A 308 -2.83 -2.99 -13.76
N VAL A 309 -3.23 -2.08 -14.66
CA VAL A 309 -4.13 -0.94 -14.34
C VAL A 309 -5.53 -1.42 -13.97
N ARG A 310 -6.01 -2.49 -14.62
CA ARG A 310 -7.32 -3.06 -14.28
C ARG A 310 -7.32 -3.69 -12.89
N LEU A 311 -6.23 -4.39 -12.54
CA LEU A 311 -6.08 -4.99 -11.22
C LEU A 311 -5.97 -3.92 -10.14
N GLU A 312 -5.13 -2.91 -10.33
CA GLU A 312 -5.01 -1.74 -9.44
C GLU A 312 -6.40 -1.15 -9.11
N ARG A 313 -7.16 -0.81 -10.14
CA ARG A 313 -8.50 -0.25 -9.98
C ARG A 313 -9.46 -1.17 -9.23
N MET A 314 -9.30 -2.49 -9.38
CA MET A 314 -10.15 -3.48 -8.72
C MET A 314 -9.80 -3.66 -7.24
N ILE A 315 -8.49 -3.63 -6.88
CA ILE A 315 -8.05 -3.90 -5.52
C ILE A 315 -7.86 -2.64 -4.66
N HIS A 316 -7.71 -1.45 -5.26
CA HIS A 316 -7.45 -0.19 -4.54
C HIS A 316 -8.51 0.11 -3.48
N THR A 317 -9.79 0.04 -3.83
CA THR A 317 -10.90 0.30 -2.87
C THR A 317 -10.99 -0.76 -1.77
N PRO A 318 -11.01 -2.08 -2.07
CA PRO A 318 -10.99 -3.11 -1.03
C PRO A 318 -9.77 -3.03 -0.10
N VAL A 319 -8.59 -2.72 -0.64
CA VAL A 319 -7.38 -2.59 0.20
C VAL A 319 -7.55 -1.45 1.20
N ASN A 320 -7.91 -0.26 0.73
CA ASN A 320 -7.94 0.92 1.58
C ASN A 320 -9.12 0.96 2.57
N PHE A 321 -10.27 0.35 2.23
CA PHE A 321 -11.49 0.43 3.04
C PHE A 321 -11.84 -0.85 3.80
N ILE A 322 -11.22 -1.98 3.46
CA ILE A 322 -11.49 -3.26 4.13
C ILE A 322 -10.18 -3.81 4.73
N ILE A 323 -9.16 -4.04 3.91
CA ILE A 323 -7.94 -4.73 4.34
C ILE A 323 -7.17 -3.92 5.38
N LEU A 324 -6.84 -2.67 5.07
CA LEU A 324 -6.08 -1.81 6.00
C LEU A 324 -6.83 -1.54 7.31
N PRO A 325 -8.15 -1.24 7.34
CA PRO A 325 -8.91 -1.12 8.58
C PRO A 325 -8.98 -2.42 9.40
N ILE A 326 -9.14 -3.58 8.76
CA ILE A 326 -9.11 -4.88 9.45
C ILE A 326 -7.72 -5.12 10.03
N PHE A 327 -6.67 -4.90 9.25
CA PHE A 327 -5.29 -5.02 9.72
C PHE A 327 -5.02 -4.08 10.90
N ALA A 328 -5.46 -2.82 10.81
CA ALA A 328 -5.33 -1.85 11.89
C ALA A 328 -6.07 -2.32 13.16
N PHE A 329 -7.29 -2.84 13.02
CA PHE A 329 -8.07 -3.35 14.15
C PHE A 329 -7.41 -4.57 14.83
N VAL A 330 -6.93 -5.52 14.04
CA VAL A 330 -6.28 -6.74 14.57
C VAL A 330 -4.96 -6.43 15.25
N ASN A 331 -4.18 -5.52 14.68
CA ASN A 331 -2.80 -5.29 15.12
C ASN A 331 -2.61 -4.13 16.10
N ALA A 332 -3.54 -3.16 16.14
CA ALA A 332 -3.48 -2.05 17.09
C ALA A 332 -4.07 -2.39 18.47
N GLN A 333 -4.26 -3.66 18.79
CA GLN A 333 -4.70 -4.10 20.11
C GLN A 333 -3.57 -3.94 21.14
N VAL A 334 -3.52 -2.78 21.77
CA VAL A 334 -2.55 -2.43 22.82
C VAL A 334 -3.25 -2.47 24.15
N ARG A 335 -2.98 -3.51 24.96
CA ARG A 335 -3.54 -3.68 26.29
C ARG A 335 -2.69 -2.91 27.31
N LEU A 336 -3.21 -1.81 27.78
CA LEU A 336 -2.53 -0.94 28.77
C LEU A 336 -3.01 -1.21 30.21
N VAL A 337 -4.08 -1.97 30.40
CA VAL A 337 -4.62 -2.32 31.71
C VAL A 337 -3.63 -3.20 32.46
N GLY A 338 -3.22 -2.73 33.66
CA GLY A 338 -2.27 -3.46 34.52
C GLY A 338 -0.80 -3.27 34.16
N VAL A 339 -0.49 -2.40 33.19
CA VAL A 339 0.89 -2.05 32.79
C VAL A 339 1.29 -0.72 33.40
N ASP A 340 2.49 -0.62 33.93
CA ASP A 340 3.08 0.66 34.35
C ASP A 340 3.42 1.50 33.12
N LEU A 341 2.61 2.52 32.85
CA LEU A 341 2.77 3.41 31.70
C LEU A 341 4.09 4.18 31.71
N VAL A 342 4.64 4.46 32.89
CA VAL A 342 5.92 5.18 33.00
C VAL A 342 7.07 4.24 32.62
N GLN A 343 7.05 3.01 33.11
CA GLN A 343 8.04 2.00 32.74
C GLN A 343 7.95 1.68 31.27
N LEU A 344 6.75 1.51 30.70
CA LEU A 344 6.53 1.27 29.28
C LEU A 344 7.05 2.42 28.41
N ALA A 345 6.81 3.68 28.81
CA ALA A 345 7.29 4.86 28.07
C ALA A 345 8.81 5.05 28.14
N LEU A 346 9.46 4.61 29.21
CA LEU A 346 10.91 4.67 29.40
C LEU A 346 11.63 3.42 28.87
N ASP A 347 10.89 2.45 28.39
CA ASP A 347 11.48 1.25 27.79
C ASP A 347 12.34 1.61 26.59
N PRO A 348 13.55 1.02 26.44
CA PRO A 348 14.45 1.30 25.32
C PRO A 348 13.83 1.06 23.95
N VAL A 349 12.98 0.03 23.80
CA VAL A 349 12.27 -0.27 22.55
C VAL A 349 11.26 0.82 22.23
N ALA A 350 10.50 1.25 23.25
CA ALA A 350 9.53 2.34 23.09
C ALA A 350 10.20 3.66 22.75
N MET A 351 11.25 4.05 23.49
CA MET A 351 11.99 5.29 23.25
C MET A 351 12.68 5.28 21.87
N GLY A 352 13.37 4.19 21.54
CA GLY A 352 14.04 4.02 20.25
C GLY A 352 13.07 4.09 19.08
N THR A 353 11.90 3.48 19.21
CA THR A 353 10.84 3.52 18.19
C THR A 353 10.25 4.92 18.07
N TYR A 354 9.82 5.53 19.17
CA TYR A 354 9.20 6.86 19.18
C TYR A 354 10.12 7.94 18.62
N PHE A 355 11.34 8.05 19.15
CA PHE A 355 12.30 9.06 18.67
C PHE A 355 12.86 8.73 17.29
N GLY A 356 13.02 7.46 16.94
CA GLY A 356 13.37 7.03 15.60
C GLY A 356 12.35 7.52 14.55
N MET A 357 11.05 7.35 14.81
CA MET A 357 9.99 7.84 13.93
C MET A 357 9.92 9.37 13.90
N LEU A 358 9.87 10.02 15.05
CA LEU A 358 9.58 11.45 15.16
C LEU A 358 10.76 12.34 14.80
N LEU A 359 11.98 11.96 15.15
CA LEU A 359 13.21 12.71 14.88
C LEU A 359 14.05 12.09 13.77
N GLY A 360 14.16 10.77 13.72
CA GLY A 360 14.99 10.07 12.77
C GLY A 360 14.56 10.30 11.33
N LYS A 361 13.26 10.18 11.05
CA LYS A 361 12.71 10.41 9.70
C LYS A 361 12.99 11.83 9.19
N PRO A 362 12.61 12.91 9.90
CA PRO A 362 12.91 14.26 9.43
C PRO A 362 14.41 14.51 9.27
N LEU A 363 15.24 14.09 10.24
CA LEU A 363 16.68 14.29 10.17
C LEU A 363 17.32 13.56 8.99
N GLY A 364 16.92 12.32 8.74
CA GLY A 364 17.43 11.51 7.63
C GLY A 364 17.02 12.08 6.28
N ILE A 365 15.74 12.35 6.09
CA ILE A 365 15.19 12.86 4.82
C ILE A 365 15.74 14.26 4.51
N VAL A 366 15.69 15.18 5.48
CA VAL A 366 16.19 16.56 5.28
C VAL A 366 17.70 16.58 5.13
N GLY A 367 18.43 15.83 5.95
CA GLY A 367 19.90 15.79 5.94
C GLY A 367 20.42 15.29 4.59
N VAL A 368 19.91 14.18 4.09
CA VAL A 368 20.32 13.64 2.79
C VAL A 368 19.87 14.54 1.64
N THR A 369 18.64 15.07 1.68
CA THR A 369 18.17 16.02 0.67
C THR A 369 19.07 17.27 0.61
N PHE A 370 19.43 17.83 1.78
CA PHE A 370 20.29 19.00 1.84
C PHE A 370 21.70 18.71 1.30
N LEU A 371 22.28 17.56 1.66
CA LEU A 371 23.59 17.13 1.15
C LEU A 371 23.59 16.97 -0.37
N LEU A 372 22.57 16.34 -0.95
CA LEU A 372 22.48 16.12 -2.39
C LEU A 372 22.27 17.42 -3.18
N VAL A 373 21.44 18.31 -2.68
CA VAL A 373 21.20 19.60 -3.32
C VAL A 373 22.44 20.49 -3.22
N ARG A 374 23.10 20.52 -2.06
CA ARG A 374 24.32 21.33 -1.86
C ARG A 374 25.50 20.81 -2.67
N SER A 375 25.61 19.51 -2.88
CA SER A 375 26.65 18.89 -3.72
C SER A 375 26.39 19.03 -5.23
N GLY A 376 25.22 19.55 -5.64
CA GLY A 376 24.84 19.67 -7.04
C GLY A 376 24.53 18.33 -7.73
N ILE A 377 24.37 17.24 -6.94
CA ILE A 377 24.04 15.91 -7.49
C ILE A 377 22.58 15.83 -7.91
N ALA A 378 21.70 16.54 -7.18
CA ALA A 378 20.26 16.54 -7.47
C ALA A 378 19.67 17.95 -7.28
N ASP A 379 18.62 18.24 -8.06
CA ASP A 379 17.90 19.51 -8.00
C ASP A 379 16.64 19.38 -7.14
N MET A 380 16.26 20.46 -6.45
CA MET A 380 14.97 20.54 -5.76
C MET A 380 13.82 20.51 -6.75
N PRO A 381 12.73 19.78 -6.47
CA PRO A 381 11.53 19.82 -7.31
C PRO A 381 10.96 21.24 -7.40
N LYS A 382 10.29 21.56 -8.50
CA LYS A 382 9.70 22.89 -8.73
C LYS A 382 8.71 23.24 -7.62
N ASN A 383 8.79 24.45 -7.11
CA ASN A 383 7.94 24.99 -6.04
C ASN A 383 8.04 24.26 -4.70
N VAL A 384 9.11 23.48 -4.46
CA VAL A 384 9.40 22.81 -3.19
C VAL A 384 10.53 23.55 -2.47
N THR A 385 10.35 23.81 -1.18
CA THR A 385 11.35 24.46 -0.32
C THR A 385 11.87 23.50 0.73
N GLY A 386 12.99 23.80 1.36
CA GLY A 386 13.51 23.01 2.48
C GLY A 386 12.51 22.85 3.64
N ALA A 387 11.64 23.84 3.87
CA ALA A 387 10.57 23.74 4.85
C ALA A 387 9.49 22.71 4.43
N HIS A 388 9.16 22.59 3.15
CA HIS A 388 8.28 21.55 2.67
C HIS A 388 8.90 20.15 2.87
N ILE A 389 10.21 20.00 2.62
CA ILE A 389 10.90 18.72 2.86
C ILE A 389 10.91 18.35 4.35
N LEU A 390 11.10 19.32 5.24
CA LEU A 390 10.98 19.07 6.67
C LEU A 390 9.56 18.60 7.06
N GLY A 391 8.53 19.25 6.54
CA GLY A 391 7.15 18.82 6.75
C GLY A 391 6.86 17.41 6.23
N VAL A 392 7.39 17.07 5.05
CA VAL A 392 7.35 15.70 4.49
C VAL A 392 8.10 14.74 5.40
N GLY A 393 9.27 15.10 5.92
CA GLY A 393 10.03 14.28 6.86
C GLY A 393 9.27 13.98 8.14
N ILE A 394 8.57 14.97 8.72
CA ILE A 394 7.74 14.78 9.91
C ILE A 394 6.56 13.85 9.60
N LEU A 395 5.85 14.07 8.48
CA LEU A 395 4.75 13.19 8.05
C LEU A 395 5.24 11.77 7.71
N GLY A 396 6.46 11.63 7.20
CA GLY A 396 7.11 10.33 6.98
C GLY A 396 7.33 9.53 8.28
N GLY A 397 7.31 10.18 9.44
CA GLY A 397 7.30 9.51 10.74
C GLY A 397 5.98 8.80 11.09
N ILE A 398 4.95 8.88 10.26
CA ILE A 398 3.72 8.09 10.41
C ILE A 398 4.01 6.68 9.88
N GLY A 399 4.36 5.75 10.76
CA GLY A 399 4.70 4.38 10.37
C GLY A 399 3.60 3.35 10.61
N PHE A 400 2.61 3.72 11.38
CA PHE A 400 1.46 2.97 11.89
C PHE A 400 1.37 1.49 11.44
N THR A 401 0.72 1.16 10.32
CA THR A 401 0.47 -0.23 9.89
C THR A 401 1.76 -0.99 9.60
N MET A 402 2.70 -0.38 8.88
CA MET A 402 3.96 -1.02 8.48
C MET A 402 4.89 -1.21 9.67
N SER A 403 5.01 -0.22 10.56
CA SER A 403 5.81 -0.35 11.77
C SER A 403 5.27 -1.41 12.73
N ILE A 404 3.93 -1.54 12.86
CA ILE A 404 3.32 -2.59 13.68
C ILE A 404 3.60 -3.98 13.10
N LEU A 405 3.51 -4.13 11.77
CA LEU A 405 3.87 -5.38 11.10
C LEU A 405 5.32 -5.77 11.41
N ILE A 406 6.25 -4.83 11.25
CA ILE A 406 7.66 -5.07 11.52
C ILE A 406 7.91 -5.38 13.02
N ALA A 407 7.19 -4.74 13.94
CA ALA A 407 7.31 -5.03 15.36
C ALA A 407 6.93 -6.48 15.70
N GLY A 408 5.86 -7.01 15.10
CA GLY A 408 5.47 -8.41 15.25
C GLY A 408 6.51 -9.39 14.67
N LEU A 409 7.17 -9.00 13.58
CA LEU A 409 8.24 -9.81 12.96
C LEU A 409 9.57 -9.72 13.73
N ALA A 410 9.86 -8.57 14.34
CA ALA A 410 11.09 -8.34 15.09
C ALA A 410 11.10 -9.07 16.43
N PHE A 411 9.95 -9.23 17.08
CA PHE A 411 9.81 -9.76 18.42
C PHE A 411 8.75 -10.86 18.50
N PRO A 412 8.87 -11.99 17.75
CA PRO A 412 7.83 -13.02 17.66
C PRO A 412 7.60 -13.77 18.98
N THR A 413 8.59 -13.78 19.89
CA THR A 413 8.53 -14.49 21.18
C THR A 413 8.55 -13.57 22.40
N GLU A 414 8.56 -12.25 22.19
CA GLU A 414 8.77 -11.24 23.25
C GLU A 414 7.54 -10.30 23.30
N PRO A 415 6.46 -10.72 23.97
CA PRO A 415 5.19 -9.98 23.96
C PRO A 415 5.26 -8.61 24.61
N TYR A 416 6.19 -8.39 25.56
CA TYR A 416 6.38 -7.09 26.20
C TYR A 416 7.05 -6.09 25.25
N GLU A 417 8.07 -6.51 24.50
CA GLU A 417 8.72 -5.69 23.48
C GLU A 417 7.76 -5.32 22.33
N VAL A 418 6.90 -6.27 21.92
CA VAL A 418 5.82 -5.99 20.95
C VAL A 418 4.87 -4.94 21.49
N LEU A 419 4.46 -5.05 22.77
CA LEU A 419 3.57 -4.09 23.42
C LEU A 419 4.22 -2.70 23.48
N ALA A 420 5.49 -2.62 23.92
CA ALA A 420 6.26 -1.38 24.00
C ALA A 420 6.41 -0.72 22.62
N ALA A 421 6.76 -1.52 21.60
CA ALA A 421 6.85 -1.06 20.22
C ALA A 421 5.49 -0.54 19.70
N LYS A 422 4.40 -1.31 19.85
CA LYS A 422 3.06 -0.93 19.39
C LYS A 422 2.58 0.37 20.05
N ALA A 423 2.76 0.52 21.36
CA ALA A 423 2.41 1.74 22.09
C ALA A 423 3.19 2.96 21.58
N ALA A 424 4.50 2.81 21.37
CA ALA A 424 5.35 3.85 20.82
C ALA A 424 5.01 4.21 19.37
N ILE A 425 4.69 3.22 18.53
CA ILE A 425 4.25 3.43 17.14
C ILE A 425 2.96 4.25 17.09
N LEU A 426 1.98 3.91 17.91
CA LEU A 426 0.70 4.65 17.96
C LEU A 426 0.96 6.10 18.41
N ALA A 427 1.69 6.30 19.51
CA ALA A 427 2.03 7.63 20.01
C ALA A 427 2.85 8.43 19.00
N GLY A 428 3.87 7.82 18.39
CA GLY A 428 4.74 8.42 17.38
C GLY A 428 3.98 8.81 16.11
N SER A 429 3.11 7.93 15.60
CA SER A 429 2.29 8.21 14.42
C SER A 429 1.31 9.36 14.64
N VAL A 430 0.63 9.40 15.79
CA VAL A 430 -0.24 10.52 16.15
C VAL A 430 0.55 11.81 16.28
N SER A 431 1.70 11.78 16.99
CA SER A 431 2.57 12.94 17.15
C SER A 431 3.07 13.47 15.79
N ALA A 432 3.53 12.58 14.92
CA ALA A 432 3.99 12.92 13.57
C ALA A 432 2.87 13.51 12.71
N ALA A 433 1.65 12.95 12.77
CA ALA A 433 0.49 13.45 12.05
C ALA A 433 0.11 14.86 12.50
N VAL A 434 -0.01 15.10 13.81
CA VAL A 434 -0.40 16.40 14.37
C VAL A 434 0.69 17.45 14.11
N LEU A 435 1.94 17.16 14.40
CA LEU A 435 3.06 18.09 14.19
C LEU A 435 3.30 18.36 12.71
N GLY A 436 3.27 17.33 11.87
CA GLY A 436 3.44 17.43 10.42
C GLY A 436 2.34 18.26 9.77
N MET A 437 1.07 18.03 10.15
CA MET A 437 -0.07 18.80 9.65
C MET A 437 -0.01 20.27 10.10
N ALA A 438 0.30 20.52 11.37
CA ALA A 438 0.44 21.89 11.91
C ALA A 438 1.57 22.63 11.19
N PHE A 439 2.74 22.00 11.05
CA PHE A 439 3.91 22.57 10.39
C PHE A 439 3.63 22.85 8.90
N MET A 440 3.14 21.87 8.14
CA MET A 440 2.81 22.04 6.73
C MET A 440 1.73 23.11 6.51
N SER A 441 0.73 23.19 7.37
CA SER A 441 -0.30 24.25 7.32
C SER A 441 0.32 25.65 7.49
N ALA A 442 1.29 25.81 8.40
CA ALA A 442 1.98 27.07 8.62
C ALA A 442 2.86 27.46 7.42
N VAL A 443 3.63 26.51 6.87
CA VAL A 443 4.50 26.72 5.69
C VAL A 443 3.67 27.11 4.46
N CYS A 444 2.58 26.38 4.17
CA CYS A 444 1.73 26.65 3.03
C CYS A 444 0.95 27.99 3.14
N LYS A 445 0.58 28.41 4.37
CA LYS A 445 -0.02 29.74 4.59
C LYS A 445 0.98 30.88 4.31
N LYS A 446 2.24 30.71 4.68
CA LYS A 446 3.29 31.69 4.46
C LYS A 446 3.63 31.84 2.98
N ALA A 447 3.66 30.73 2.23
CA ALA A 447 3.93 30.74 0.79
C ALA A 447 2.81 31.43 -0.04
N LYS A 448 1.58 31.51 0.47
CA LYS A 448 0.44 32.18 -0.19
C LYS A 448 0.43 33.70 0.08
N ARG A 449 1.21 34.17 1.07
CA ARG A 449 1.30 35.60 1.45
C ARG A 449 2.55 36.29 0.89
N ALA A 450 3.52 35.53 0.40
CA ALA A 450 4.73 35.98 -0.29
C ALA A 450 4.51 35.91 -1.82
#